data_647e317a89b078c1086d0decb33670ed
#
_entry.id   647e317a89b078c1086d0decb33670ed
#
_cell.length_a   1.000
_cell.length_b   1.000
_cell.length_c   1.000
_cell.angle_alpha   90.00
_cell.angle_beta   90.00
_cell.angle_gamma   90.00
#
_symmetry.space_group_name_H-M   'P 1'
#
loop_
_entity.id
_entity.type
_entity.pdbx_description
1 polymer ?
#
loop_
_entity_poly.entity_id
_entity_poly.type
_entity_poly.pdbx_seq_one_letter_code
_entity_poly.pdbx_strand_id
1 'polypeptide(L)'
;MDKNQGYAILKAVMLENGRGFVLGEHPTAPSRYVTWACYDDKDGQRQYEWGHYGNDRTAMEQDFTDRVQDYQRIYNVGIRQTEAPGLYKYYSTQRPVDIGTFPKP
;
A
#
# COMPACT_ATOMS: atom_id res chain seq x y z
N MET A 1 3.39 14.15 0.42
CA MET A 1 3.29 12.79 0.94
C MET A 1 2.02 12.66 1.77
N ASP A 2 1.25 11.62 1.53
CA ASP A 2 0.01 11.41 2.25
C ASP A 2 0.26 10.96 3.68
N LYS A 3 -0.66 11.32 4.56
CA LYS A 3 -0.60 10.90 5.95
C LYS A 3 -1.98 10.45 6.42
N ASN A 4 -1.98 9.55 7.39
CA ASN A 4 -3.19 9.17 8.10
C ASN A 4 -2.82 8.89 9.55
N GLN A 5 -3.50 9.56 10.50
CA GLN A 5 -3.25 9.41 11.93
C GLN A 5 -1.78 9.65 12.32
N GLY A 6 -1.11 10.55 11.61
CA GLY A 6 0.29 10.85 11.85
C GLY A 6 1.27 9.90 11.16
N TYR A 7 0.81 8.82 10.55
CA TYR A 7 1.66 7.92 9.79
C TYR A 7 1.83 8.45 8.37
N ALA A 8 3.07 8.56 7.93
CA ALA A 8 3.37 8.89 6.54
C ALA A 8 3.19 7.63 5.70
N ILE A 9 2.53 7.75 4.57
CA ILE A 9 2.31 6.60 3.69
C ILE A 9 3.56 6.36 2.88
N LEU A 10 4.21 5.22 3.10
CA LEU A 10 5.44 4.85 2.41
C LEU A 10 5.15 4.23 1.05
N LYS A 11 4.11 3.44 0.94
CA LYS A 11 3.68 2.90 -0.34
C LYS A 11 2.22 2.50 -0.27
N ALA A 12 1.61 2.44 -1.45
CA ALA A 12 0.22 2.07 -1.59
C ALA A 12 0.04 1.29 -2.89
N VAL A 13 -0.85 0.31 -2.86
CA VAL A 13 -1.26 -0.43 -4.05
C VAL A 13 -2.77 -0.32 -4.13
N MET A 14 -3.26 0.23 -5.25
CA MET A 14 -4.69 0.31 -5.51
C MET A 14 -5.06 -0.72 -6.57
N LEU A 15 -6.12 -1.45 -6.32
CA LEU A 15 -6.59 -2.52 -7.18
C LEU A 15 -7.70 -2.03 -8.10
N GLU A 16 -8.00 -2.81 -9.11
CA GLU A 16 -8.94 -2.40 -10.16
C GLU A 16 -10.37 -2.18 -9.65
N ASN A 17 -10.70 -2.78 -8.53
CA ASN A 17 -12.03 -2.63 -7.94
C ASN A 17 -12.15 -1.47 -6.96
N GLY A 18 -11.13 -0.60 -6.88
CA GLY A 18 -11.16 0.56 -5.98
C GLY A 18 -10.68 0.28 -4.56
N ARG A 19 -10.36 -0.95 -4.23
CA ARG A 19 -9.78 -1.31 -2.94
C ARG A 19 -8.27 -1.30 -3.03
N GLY A 20 -7.60 -1.22 -1.89
CA GLY A 20 -6.15 -1.22 -1.88
C GLY A 20 -5.57 -1.45 -0.50
N PHE A 21 -4.25 -1.31 -0.42
CA PHE A 21 -3.51 -1.47 0.83
C PHE A 21 -2.39 -0.45 0.85
N VAL A 22 -2.03 -0.01 2.07
CA VAL A 22 -0.95 0.95 2.27
C VAL A 22 -0.04 0.46 3.39
N LEU A 23 1.21 0.92 3.34
CA LEU A 23 2.19 0.77 4.42
C LEU A 23 2.57 2.15 4.89
N GLY A 24 2.47 2.40 6.19
CA GLY A 24 2.79 3.69 6.78
C GLY A 24 3.85 3.60 7.86
N GLU A 25 4.47 4.74 8.16
CA GLU A 25 5.49 4.86 9.20
C GLU A 25 5.25 6.09 10.04
N HIS A 26 5.37 5.93 11.36
CA HIS A 26 5.32 7.03 12.33
C HIS A 26 6.46 6.82 13.31
N PRO A 27 7.57 7.59 13.18
CA PRO A 27 8.80 7.31 13.94
C PRO A 27 8.64 7.36 15.45
N THR A 28 7.65 8.06 15.96
CA THR A 28 7.47 8.26 17.40
C THR A 28 6.23 7.58 17.98
N ALA A 29 5.46 6.89 17.16
CA ALA A 29 4.29 6.16 17.65
C ALA A 29 4.73 4.89 18.39
N PRO A 30 3.91 4.37 19.31
CA PRO A 30 4.20 3.08 19.97
C PRO A 30 4.43 1.95 18.98
N SER A 31 3.68 1.92 17.88
CA SER A 31 3.95 1.02 16.76
C SER A 31 4.42 1.87 15.59
N ARG A 32 5.66 1.66 15.19
CA ARG A 32 6.29 2.49 14.16
C ARG A 32 5.67 2.31 12.79
N TYR A 33 5.22 1.11 12.48
CA TYR A 33 4.68 0.78 11.16
C TYR A 33 3.25 0.30 11.25
N VAL A 34 2.52 0.52 10.17
CA VAL A 34 1.15 0.05 10.04
C VAL A 34 0.89 -0.33 8.59
N THR A 35 0.09 -1.38 8.40
CA THR A 35 -0.53 -1.62 7.10
C THR A 35 -2.03 -1.45 7.26
N TRP A 36 -2.65 -0.73 6.35
CA TRP A 36 -4.11 -0.57 6.32
C TRP A 36 -4.66 -1.09 5.01
N ALA A 37 -5.86 -1.68 5.07
CA ALA A 37 -6.69 -1.77 3.90
C ALA A 37 -7.28 -0.39 3.63
N CYS A 38 -7.54 -0.07 2.37
CA CYS A 38 -8.09 1.24 2.03
C CYS A 38 -9.02 1.12 0.82
N TYR A 39 -9.77 2.18 0.60
CA TYR A 39 -10.64 2.29 -0.57
C TYR A 39 -10.89 3.78 -0.85
N ASP A 40 -11.22 4.09 -2.09
CA ASP A 40 -11.63 5.44 -2.45
C ASP A 40 -13.13 5.54 -2.25
N ASP A 41 -13.58 6.56 -1.49
CA ASP A 41 -15.00 6.76 -1.29
C ASP A 41 -15.62 7.47 -2.51
N LYS A 42 -16.92 7.77 -2.44
CA LYS A 42 -17.64 8.37 -3.56
C LYS A 42 -17.11 9.75 -3.93
N ASP A 43 -16.43 10.42 -3.01
CA ASP A 43 -15.86 11.74 -3.26
C ASP A 43 -14.41 11.65 -3.73
N GLY A 44 -13.89 10.45 -3.94
CA GLY A 44 -12.53 10.23 -4.38
C GLY A 44 -11.51 10.31 -3.26
N GLN A 45 -11.95 10.37 -2.00
CA GLN A 45 -11.04 10.41 -0.87
C GLN A 45 -10.75 9.01 -0.37
N ARG A 46 -9.47 8.78 -0.03
CA ARG A 46 -9.04 7.48 0.46
C ARG A 46 -9.42 7.31 1.92
N GLN A 47 -10.06 6.19 2.22
CA GLN A 47 -10.44 5.80 3.56
C GLN A 47 -9.61 4.59 3.97
N TYR A 48 -9.23 4.51 5.26
CA TYR A 48 -8.35 3.48 5.78
C TYR A 48 -9.07 2.65 6.84
N GLU A 49 -8.81 1.35 6.85
CA GLU A 49 -9.44 0.42 7.80
C GLU A 49 -8.55 -0.80 8.03
N TRP A 50 -8.89 -1.61 9.02
CA TRP A 50 -8.25 -2.90 9.27
C TRP A 50 -6.73 -2.79 9.42
N GLY A 51 -6.27 -2.00 10.40
CA GLY A 51 -4.85 -1.79 10.61
C GLY A 51 -4.14 -2.96 11.25
N HIS A 52 -2.95 -3.29 10.74
CA HIS A 52 -2.00 -4.18 11.38
C HIS A 52 -0.80 -3.33 11.79
N TYR A 53 -0.42 -3.39 13.06
CA TYR A 53 0.61 -2.51 13.60
C TYR A 53 1.82 -3.32 14.06
N GLY A 54 3.01 -2.75 13.92
CA GLY A 54 4.22 -3.40 14.37
C GLY A 54 5.44 -2.52 14.29
N ASN A 55 6.56 -3.00 14.80
CA ASN A 55 7.78 -2.22 14.87
C ASN A 55 8.91 -2.77 13.99
N ASP A 56 8.74 -3.92 13.38
CA ASP A 56 9.74 -4.49 12.49
C ASP A 56 9.39 -4.17 11.04
N ARG A 57 10.21 -3.36 10.40
CA ARG A 57 9.94 -2.92 9.03
C ARG A 57 9.83 -4.08 8.06
N THR A 58 10.74 -5.04 8.14
CA THR A 58 10.74 -6.18 7.22
C THR A 58 9.46 -6.99 7.37
N ALA A 59 9.05 -7.24 8.63
CA ALA A 59 7.81 -7.98 8.88
C ALA A 59 6.60 -7.22 8.35
N MET A 60 6.59 -5.89 8.51
CA MET A 60 5.45 -5.09 8.07
C MET A 60 5.42 -4.93 6.54
N GLU A 61 6.57 -4.89 5.90
CA GLU A 61 6.62 -4.93 4.44
C GLU A 61 6.09 -6.26 3.90
N GLN A 62 6.42 -7.36 4.59
CA GLN A 62 5.90 -8.67 4.21
C GLN A 62 4.39 -8.74 4.43
N ASP A 63 3.90 -8.19 5.55
CA ASP A 63 2.47 -8.13 5.81
C ASP A 63 1.74 -7.38 4.70
N PHE A 64 2.29 -6.24 4.28
CA PHE A 64 1.73 -5.45 3.19
C PHE A 64 1.64 -6.29 1.91
N THR A 65 2.73 -6.93 1.54
CA THR A 65 2.77 -7.77 0.34
C THR A 65 1.78 -8.92 0.41
N ASP A 66 1.73 -9.59 1.57
CA ASP A 66 0.83 -10.72 1.77
C ASP A 66 -0.63 -10.28 1.64
N ARG A 67 -0.98 -9.12 2.21
CA ARG A 67 -2.35 -8.61 2.14
C ARG A 67 -2.75 -8.34 0.70
N VAL A 68 -1.86 -7.73 -0.08
CA VAL A 68 -2.14 -7.45 -1.49
C VAL A 68 -2.32 -8.75 -2.26
N GLN A 69 -1.39 -9.68 -2.09
CA GLN A 69 -1.42 -10.95 -2.84
C GLN A 69 -2.63 -11.81 -2.47
N ASP A 70 -2.94 -11.89 -1.18
CA ASP A 70 -4.10 -12.66 -0.73
C ASP A 70 -5.38 -12.09 -1.29
N TYR A 71 -5.52 -10.76 -1.28
CA TYR A 71 -6.70 -10.12 -1.81
C TYR A 71 -6.85 -10.38 -3.30
N GLN A 72 -5.75 -10.25 -4.04
CA GLN A 72 -5.77 -10.52 -5.49
C GLN A 72 -6.16 -11.96 -5.79
N ARG A 73 -5.64 -12.89 -4.99
CA ARG A 73 -5.94 -14.31 -5.17
C ARG A 73 -7.40 -14.62 -4.88
N ILE A 74 -7.95 -14.04 -3.80
CA ILE A 74 -9.31 -14.32 -3.38
C ILE A 74 -10.33 -13.68 -4.32
N TYR A 75 -10.09 -12.45 -4.73
CA TYR A 75 -11.05 -11.67 -5.51
C TYR A 75 -10.72 -11.58 -6.99
N ASN A 76 -9.58 -12.11 -7.39
CA ASN A 76 -9.16 -12.16 -8.79
C ASN A 76 -9.17 -10.78 -9.45
N VAL A 77 -8.52 -9.81 -8.79
CA VAL A 77 -8.43 -8.42 -9.28
C VAL A 77 -6.99 -8.07 -9.56
N GLY A 78 -6.77 -7.23 -10.56
CA GLY A 78 -5.44 -6.75 -10.91
C GLY A 78 -5.07 -5.47 -10.17
N ILE A 79 -3.80 -5.09 -10.28
CA ILE A 79 -3.29 -3.85 -9.72
C ILE A 79 -3.60 -2.72 -10.70
N ARG A 80 -4.25 -1.65 -10.20
CA ARG A 80 -4.53 -0.46 -10.99
C ARG A 80 -3.39 0.55 -10.86
N GLN A 81 -2.83 0.70 -9.65
CA GLN A 81 -1.87 1.74 -9.38
C GLN A 81 -1.00 1.36 -8.19
N THR A 82 0.31 1.65 -8.31
CA THR A 82 1.26 1.48 -7.22
C THR A 82 1.89 2.84 -6.92
N GLU A 83 1.96 3.21 -5.63
CA GLU A 83 2.57 4.45 -5.19
C GLU A 83 3.64 4.13 -4.16
N ALA A 84 4.85 4.67 -4.37
CA ALA A 84 5.93 4.62 -3.40
C ALA A 84 6.72 5.91 -3.57
N PRO A 85 6.76 6.79 -2.54
CA PRO A 85 7.44 8.07 -2.68
C PRO A 85 8.87 7.89 -3.20
N GLY A 86 9.21 8.64 -4.25
CA GLY A 86 10.49 8.56 -4.90
C GLY A 86 10.61 7.42 -5.90
N LEU A 87 10.21 6.23 -5.52
CA LEU A 87 10.28 5.07 -6.42
C LEU A 87 9.09 5.02 -7.36
N TYR A 88 7.93 5.41 -6.89
CA TYR A 88 6.73 5.36 -7.69
C TYR A 88 6.87 6.17 -8.97
N LYS A 89 7.35 7.40 -8.85
CA LYS A 89 7.51 8.24 -10.02
C LYS A 89 8.41 7.59 -11.06
N TYR A 90 9.45 6.96 -10.59
CA TYR A 90 10.39 6.30 -11.47
C TYR A 90 9.75 5.13 -12.22
N TYR A 91 9.08 4.25 -11.49
CA TYR A 91 8.44 3.09 -12.09
C TYR A 91 7.25 3.44 -12.96
N SER A 92 6.49 4.44 -12.58
CA SER A 92 5.29 4.79 -13.34
C SER A 92 5.61 5.32 -14.75
N THR A 93 6.84 5.77 -14.96
CA THR A 93 7.23 6.25 -16.28
C THR A 93 7.75 5.13 -17.16
N GLN A 94 7.98 4.00 -16.60
CA GLN A 94 8.54 2.88 -17.34
C GLN A 94 7.53 1.87 -17.79
N ARG A 95 6.64 1.82 -17.40
CA ARG A 95 5.88 0.81 -17.67
C ARG A 95 5.18 -0.08 -17.16
N PRO A 96 5.26 -0.26 -16.50
CA PRO A 96 4.76 -0.78 -15.54
C PRO A 96 4.80 -1.90 -14.90
N VAL A 97 5.39 -2.15 -14.59
CA VAL A 97 5.46 -3.15 -14.00
C VAL A 97 5.53 -3.71 -13.37
N ASP A 98 5.79 -3.67 -13.05
CA ASP A 98 5.89 -4.39 -12.47
C ASP A 98 5.88 -4.56 -11.65
N ILE A 99 6.09 -4.33 -11.22
CA ILE A 99 6.14 -4.67 -10.53
C ILE A 99 6.29 -4.99 -10.01
N GLY A 100 6.39 -4.68 -9.67
CA GLY A 100 6.47 -5.12 -9.50
C GLY A 100 6.49 -5.47 -9.09
N THR A 101 6.56 -5.32 -8.85
CA THR A 101 6.69 -5.75 -8.95
C THR A 101 6.94 -6.14 -9.11
N PHE A 102 7.19 -5.95 -8.65
CA PHE A 102 7.44 -6.23 -9.27
C PHE A 102 7.79 -6.78 -9.77
N PRO A 103 7.80 -6.65 -9.63
CA PRO A 103 8.05 -7.04 -10.39
C PRO A 103 8.16 -7.54 -10.83
N LYS A 104 8.25 -7.62 -10.73
CA LYS A 104 8.38 -7.88 -11.35
C LYS A 104 8.67 -8.09 -11.58
N PRO A 105 8.72 -7.85 -11.53
CA PRO A 105 8.97 -7.97 -11.88
C PRO A 105 9.13 -8.15 -12.02
#